data_310bf13ac9a7df6d63bf8d0e4070e120
#
_entry.id   310bf13ac9a7df6d63bf8d0e4070e120
#
_cell.length_a   1.000
_cell.length_b   1.000
_cell.length_c   1.000
_cell.angle_alpha   90.00
_cell.angle_beta   90.00
_cell.angle_gamma   90.00
#
_symmetry.space_group_name_H-M   'P 1'
#
loop_
_entity.id
_entity.type
_entity.pdbx_description
1 polymer ?
#
loop_
_entity_poly.entity_id
_entity_poly.type
_entity_poly.pdbx_seq_one_letter_code
_entity_poly.pdbx_strand_id
1 'polypeptide(L)'
;NREVSFEDSQKFFVLIDEAHKFINSDNLMAVDYAIAFEREARKYFAGLMFATQSIRDVVPENISSEALHKIKTLFELTQYKFIMQQDNNSKEALKEIFAGQITESEIERIPTFKKGECILKIIKK
;
A
#
# COMPACT_ATOMS: atom_id res chain seq x y z
N ASN A 1 -5.21 -0.88 27.72
CA ASN A 1 -6.34 -0.33 26.96
C ASN A 1 -6.97 0.90 27.52
N ARG A 2 -6.23 1.87 27.87
CA ARG A 2 -6.85 3.11 28.25
C ARG A 2 -6.80 4.08 27.09
N GLU A 3 -7.80 4.94 27.06
CA GLU A 3 -7.84 5.97 26.06
C GLU A 3 -6.77 7.02 26.34
N VAL A 4 -6.17 7.50 25.26
CA VAL A 4 -5.13 8.52 25.34
C VAL A 4 -5.59 9.68 24.48
N SER A 5 -5.52 10.88 25.00
CA SER A 5 -5.90 12.05 24.22
C SER A 5 -4.82 12.36 23.17
N PHE A 6 -5.24 12.97 22.08
CA PHE A 6 -4.32 13.34 21.01
C PHE A 6 -3.20 14.25 21.51
N GLU A 7 -3.52 15.17 22.41
CA GLU A 7 -2.54 16.14 22.90
C GLU A 7 -1.55 15.53 23.86
N ASP A 8 -1.98 14.56 24.65
CA ASP A 8 -1.15 13.97 25.68
C ASP A 8 -0.38 12.74 25.21
N SER A 9 -0.74 12.19 24.05
CA SER A 9 -0.11 10.98 23.55
C SER A 9 1.17 11.30 22.78
N GLN A 10 2.10 10.36 22.81
CA GLN A 10 3.26 10.41 21.95
C GLN A 10 2.84 9.91 20.57
N LYS A 11 3.01 10.75 19.58
CA LYS A 11 2.69 10.40 18.19
C LYS A 11 3.94 9.80 17.54
N PHE A 12 3.74 8.77 16.73
CA PHE A 12 4.88 8.17 16.05
C PHE A 12 4.49 7.70 14.66
N PHE A 13 5.48 7.48 13.84
CA PHE A 13 5.30 7.14 12.44
C PHE A 13 6.32 6.08 12.06
N VAL A 14 5.86 5.03 11.41
CA VAL A 14 6.72 3.95 10.96
C VAL A 14 6.85 4.03 9.45
N LEU A 15 8.09 4.12 8.97
CA LEU A 15 8.39 4.12 7.54
C LEU A 15 9.14 2.83 7.21
N ILE A 16 8.60 2.05 6.29
CA ILE A 16 9.23 0.83 5.81
C ILE A 16 9.64 1.04 4.36
N ASP A 17 10.93 1.19 4.13
CA ASP A 17 11.47 1.28 2.78
C ASP A 17 11.75 -0.12 2.25
N GLU A 18 11.70 -0.29 0.94
CA GLU A 18 11.87 -1.61 0.32
C GLU A 18 10.89 -2.62 0.90
N ALA A 19 9.63 -2.20 1.04
CA ALA A 19 8.62 -2.97 1.75
C ALA A 19 8.34 -4.34 1.12
N HIS A 20 8.62 -4.50 -0.17
CA HIS A 20 8.42 -5.78 -0.86
C HIS A 20 9.24 -6.92 -0.24
N LYS A 21 10.28 -6.61 0.53
CA LYS A 21 11.07 -7.62 1.23
C LYS A 21 10.30 -8.26 2.39
N PHE A 22 9.28 -7.58 2.87
CA PHE A 22 8.46 -8.05 4.01
C PHE A 22 7.02 -8.27 3.59
N ILE A 23 6.47 -7.35 2.81
CA ILE A 23 5.07 -7.37 2.38
C ILE A 23 5.03 -7.97 0.99
N ASN A 24 4.86 -9.29 0.94
CA ASN A 24 4.81 -10.01 -0.33
C ASN A 24 4.04 -11.33 -0.12
N SER A 25 3.77 -12.01 -1.22
CA SER A 25 2.96 -13.23 -1.20
C SER A 25 3.59 -14.40 -0.45
N ASP A 26 4.89 -14.36 -0.22
CA ASP A 26 5.61 -15.42 0.49
C ASP A 26 5.68 -15.18 2.00
N ASN A 27 5.20 -14.04 2.47
CA ASN A 27 5.28 -13.68 3.87
C ASN A 27 3.95 -13.13 4.37
N LEU A 28 2.93 -13.97 4.35
CA LEU A 28 1.58 -13.55 4.73
C LEU A 28 1.47 -13.18 6.20
N MET A 29 2.34 -13.71 7.04
CA MET A 29 2.36 -13.32 8.45
C MET A 29 2.70 -11.84 8.60
N ALA A 30 3.71 -11.36 7.86
CA ALA A 30 4.06 -9.94 7.88
C ALA A 30 2.92 -9.08 7.33
N VAL A 31 2.25 -9.55 6.30
CA VAL A 31 1.08 -8.84 5.74
C VAL A 31 -0.02 -8.74 6.79
N ASP A 32 -0.30 -9.83 7.51
CA ASP A 32 -1.31 -9.84 8.57
C ASP A 32 -0.96 -8.86 9.68
N TYR A 33 0.29 -8.80 10.09
CA TYR A 33 0.73 -7.84 11.10
C TYR A 33 0.61 -6.40 10.62
N ALA A 34 0.93 -6.14 9.36
CA ALA A 34 0.80 -4.81 8.81
C ALA A 34 -0.67 -4.37 8.76
N ILE A 35 -1.56 -5.28 8.38
CA ILE A 35 -3.01 -4.99 8.38
C ILE A 35 -3.48 -4.67 9.81
N ALA A 36 -3.07 -5.49 10.78
CA ALA A 36 -3.45 -5.28 12.17
C ALA A 36 -2.93 -3.92 12.67
N PHE A 37 -1.68 -3.60 12.34
CA PHE A 37 -1.10 -2.31 12.71
C PHE A 37 -1.90 -1.15 12.11
N GLU A 38 -2.23 -1.22 10.82
CA GLU A 38 -2.99 -0.16 10.15
C GLU A 38 -4.35 0.05 10.80
N ARG A 39 -5.03 -1.03 11.17
CA ARG A 39 -6.34 -0.93 11.81
C ARG A 39 -6.27 -0.35 13.22
N GLU A 40 -5.18 -0.62 13.93
CA GLU A 40 -5.01 -0.15 15.32
C GLU A 40 -4.33 1.22 15.42
N ALA A 41 -3.55 1.59 14.39
CA ALA A 41 -2.67 2.77 14.46
C ALA A 41 -3.43 4.04 14.80
N ARG A 42 -4.62 4.20 14.27
CA ARG A 42 -5.42 5.40 14.52
C ARG A 42 -5.73 5.60 15.99
N LYS A 43 -5.97 4.51 16.72
CA LYS A 43 -6.27 4.59 18.14
C LYS A 43 -5.11 5.14 18.96
N TYR A 44 -3.90 4.97 18.47
CA TYR A 44 -2.68 5.35 19.19
C TYR A 44 -1.95 6.51 18.51
N PHE A 45 -2.62 7.19 17.58
CA PHE A 45 -2.08 8.32 16.85
C PHE A 45 -0.77 7.98 16.15
N ALA A 46 -0.72 6.79 15.60
CA ALA A 46 0.42 6.30 14.84
C ALA A 46 0.09 6.26 13.35
N GLY A 47 1.12 6.27 12.53
CA GLY A 47 0.99 6.14 11.10
C GLY A 47 1.97 5.15 10.53
N LEU A 48 1.63 4.59 9.38
CA LEU A 48 2.50 3.68 8.64
C LEU A 48 2.60 4.14 7.20
N MET A 49 3.84 4.26 6.73
CA MET A 49 4.10 4.46 5.31
C MET A 49 5.02 3.34 4.84
N PHE A 50 4.69 2.72 3.72
CA PHE A 50 5.61 1.77 3.12
C PHE A 50 5.85 2.14 1.66
N ALA A 51 7.07 1.93 1.21
CA ALA A 51 7.52 2.26 -0.13
C ALA A 51 8.15 1.05 -0.77
N THR A 52 7.88 0.88 -2.06
CA THR A 52 8.47 -0.22 -2.83
C THR A 52 8.71 0.25 -4.26
N GLN A 53 9.71 -0.32 -4.91
CA GLN A 53 10.07 0.08 -6.26
C GLN A 53 9.18 -0.53 -7.32
N SER A 54 8.71 -1.75 -7.11
CA SER A 54 7.94 -2.45 -8.12
C SER A 54 6.75 -3.16 -7.53
N ILE A 55 5.61 -2.93 -8.12
CA ILE A 55 4.38 -3.61 -7.70
C ILE A 55 4.46 -5.11 -8.00
N ARG A 56 5.23 -5.51 -9.01
CA ARG A 56 5.42 -6.92 -9.35
C ARG A 56 6.14 -7.70 -8.25
N ASP A 57 6.97 -7.03 -7.47
CA ASP A 57 7.65 -7.68 -6.33
C ASP A 57 6.67 -7.99 -5.20
N VAL A 58 5.58 -7.24 -5.13
CA VAL A 58 4.53 -7.44 -4.13
C VAL A 58 3.47 -8.41 -4.65
N VAL A 59 3.12 -8.28 -5.93
CA VAL A 59 2.04 -9.04 -6.57
C VAL A 59 2.60 -9.74 -7.81
N PRO A 60 3.19 -10.93 -7.64
CA PRO A 60 3.68 -11.70 -8.79
C PRO A 60 2.52 -12.28 -9.60
N GLU A 61 2.80 -12.70 -10.83
CA GLU A 61 1.78 -13.18 -11.76
C GLU A 61 1.02 -14.40 -11.25
N ASN A 62 1.72 -15.27 -10.53
CA ASN A 62 1.14 -16.52 -10.04
C ASN A 62 0.70 -16.47 -8.58
N ILE A 63 0.36 -15.28 -8.12
CA ILE A 63 -0.06 -15.09 -6.73
C ILE A 63 -1.35 -15.85 -6.43
N SER A 64 -1.44 -16.45 -5.24
CA SER A 64 -2.65 -17.14 -4.82
C SER A 64 -3.79 -16.14 -4.53
N SER A 65 -5.02 -16.62 -4.59
CA SER A 65 -6.18 -15.78 -4.27
C SER A 65 -6.13 -15.25 -2.85
N GLU A 66 -5.71 -16.09 -1.92
CA GLU A 66 -5.61 -15.68 -0.51
C GLU A 66 -4.58 -14.57 -0.32
N ALA A 67 -3.39 -14.74 -0.91
CA ALA A 67 -2.34 -13.74 -0.79
C ALA A 67 -2.75 -12.42 -1.44
N LEU A 68 -3.34 -12.49 -2.62
CA LEU A 68 -3.81 -11.30 -3.32
C LEU A 68 -4.84 -10.53 -2.49
N HIS A 69 -5.79 -11.26 -1.91
CA HIS A 69 -6.83 -10.63 -1.09
C HIS A 69 -6.23 -9.89 0.11
N LYS A 70 -5.30 -10.52 0.81
CA LYS A 70 -4.66 -9.90 1.97
C LYS A 70 -3.85 -8.67 1.61
N ILE A 71 -3.07 -8.76 0.55
CA ILE A 71 -2.26 -7.63 0.11
C ILE A 71 -3.15 -6.48 -0.35
N LYS A 72 -4.21 -6.80 -1.07
CA LYS A 72 -5.18 -5.80 -1.51
C LYS A 72 -5.82 -5.10 -0.30
N THR A 73 -6.18 -5.87 0.73
CA THR A 73 -6.73 -5.30 1.96
C THR A 73 -5.77 -4.31 2.60
N LEU A 74 -4.49 -4.67 2.68
CA LEU A 74 -3.49 -3.77 3.24
C LEU A 74 -3.40 -2.47 2.44
N PHE A 75 -3.39 -2.57 1.12
CA PHE A 75 -3.32 -1.38 0.28
C PHE A 75 -4.58 -0.52 0.41
N GLU A 76 -5.75 -1.13 0.57
CA GLU A 76 -7.00 -0.39 0.77
C GLU A 76 -7.02 0.41 2.07
N LEU A 77 -6.28 -0.04 3.08
CA LEU A 77 -6.22 0.65 4.35
C LEU A 77 -5.36 1.91 4.32
N THR A 78 -4.49 2.05 3.33
CA THR A 78 -3.67 3.26 3.19
C THR A 78 -4.49 4.35 2.52
N GLN A 79 -4.51 5.54 3.13
CA GLN A 79 -5.31 6.65 2.60
C GLN A 79 -4.60 7.42 1.50
N TYR A 80 -3.30 7.54 1.57
CA TYR A 80 -2.49 8.30 0.63
C TYR A 80 -1.64 7.35 -0.19
N LYS A 81 -1.77 7.44 -1.51
CA LYS A 81 -1.03 6.58 -2.43
C LYS A 81 -0.31 7.43 -3.44
N PHE A 82 1.02 7.33 -3.45
CA PHE A 82 1.85 7.97 -4.44
C PHE A 82 2.30 6.91 -5.43
N ILE A 83 1.75 6.94 -6.64
CA ILE A 83 2.04 5.92 -7.65
C ILE A 83 2.93 6.56 -8.71
N MET A 84 4.19 6.16 -8.69
CA MET A 84 5.19 6.67 -9.60
C MET A 84 5.29 5.76 -10.81
N GLN A 85 6.25 6.01 -11.69
CA GLN A 85 6.38 5.21 -12.90
C GLN A 85 6.49 3.72 -12.60
N GLN A 86 5.77 2.92 -13.38
CA GLN A 86 5.87 1.46 -13.36
C GLN A 86 5.98 0.99 -14.80
N ASP A 87 6.57 -0.18 -15.01
CA ASP A 87 6.70 -0.76 -16.33
C ASP A 87 5.35 -1.17 -16.91
N ASN A 88 5.30 -1.28 -18.24
CA ASN A 88 4.08 -1.73 -18.92
C ASN A 88 3.61 -3.09 -18.42
N ASN A 89 4.52 -3.98 -18.05
CA ASN A 89 4.15 -5.31 -17.55
C ASN A 89 3.55 -5.27 -16.14
N SER A 90 3.51 -4.11 -15.50
CA SER A 90 2.90 -3.95 -14.18
C SER A 90 1.43 -3.56 -14.23
N LYS A 91 0.88 -3.29 -15.42
CA LYS A 91 -0.50 -2.80 -15.53
C LYS A 91 -1.52 -3.73 -14.91
N GLU A 92 -1.38 -5.04 -15.13
CA GLU A 92 -2.32 -6.00 -14.57
C GLU A 92 -2.26 -6.03 -13.04
N ALA A 93 -1.06 -5.96 -12.48
CA ALA A 93 -0.89 -5.91 -11.03
C ALA A 93 -1.51 -4.65 -10.45
N LEU A 94 -1.35 -3.51 -11.13
CA LEU A 94 -1.95 -2.25 -10.71
C LEU A 94 -3.47 -2.34 -10.72
N LYS A 95 -4.06 -2.94 -11.76
CA LYS A 95 -5.51 -3.13 -11.84
C LYS A 95 -6.01 -3.99 -10.70
N GLU A 96 -5.27 -5.06 -10.37
CA GLU A 96 -5.66 -5.97 -9.30
C GLU A 96 -5.61 -5.28 -7.93
N ILE A 97 -4.50 -4.60 -7.64
CA ILE A 97 -4.27 -4.02 -6.32
C ILE A 97 -5.11 -2.77 -6.07
N PHE A 98 -5.29 -1.94 -7.09
CA PHE A 98 -6.01 -0.68 -6.94
C PHE A 98 -7.39 -0.69 -7.59
N ALA A 99 -8.01 -1.86 -7.67
CA ALA A 99 -9.33 -2.00 -8.28
C ALA A 99 -10.31 -1.00 -7.66
N GLY A 100 -10.97 -0.21 -8.51
CA GLY A 100 -11.92 0.79 -8.04
C GLY A 100 -11.30 2.09 -7.52
N GLN A 101 -9.98 2.17 -7.45
CA GLN A 101 -9.30 3.37 -6.94
C GLN A 101 -8.55 4.14 -8.03
N ILE A 102 -8.20 3.48 -9.13
CA ILE A 102 -7.50 4.09 -10.25
C ILE A 102 -8.31 3.84 -11.52
N THR A 103 -8.40 4.84 -12.39
CA THR A 103 -9.10 4.70 -13.65
C THR A 103 -8.21 4.03 -14.70
N GLU A 104 -8.83 3.51 -15.75
CA GLU A 104 -8.11 2.93 -16.88
C GLU A 104 -7.13 3.91 -17.51
N SER A 105 -7.56 5.16 -17.70
CA SER A 105 -6.70 6.18 -18.30
C SER A 105 -5.49 6.48 -17.40
N GLU A 106 -5.68 6.45 -16.11
CA GLU A 106 -4.57 6.66 -15.17
C GLU A 106 -3.58 5.51 -15.26
N ILE A 107 -4.07 4.27 -15.33
CA ILE A 107 -3.20 3.10 -15.48
C ILE A 107 -2.38 3.19 -16.77
N GLU A 108 -3.00 3.62 -17.85
CA GLU A 108 -2.30 3.77 -19.12
C GLU A 108 -1.20 4.84 -19.08
N ARG A 109 -1.36 5.85 -18.24
CA ARG A 109 -0.38 6.94 -18.12
C ARG A 109 0.83 6.58 -17.26
N ILE A 110 0.66 5.69 -16.28
CA ILE A 110 1.72 5.38 -15.31
C ILE A 110 3.04 4.99 -15.97
N PRO A 111 3.08 4.12 -16.98
CA PRO A 111 4.36 3.79 -17.62
C PRO A 111 5.02 4.95 -18.33
N THR A 112 4.29 6.02 -18.64
CA THR A 112 4.82 7.18 -19.36
C THR A 112 5.39 8.26 -18.44
N PHE A 113 5.25 8.11 -17.14
CA PHE A 113 5.70 9.11 -16.18
C PHE A 113 7.21 9.27 -16.24
N LYS A 114 7.65 10.51 -16.11
CA LYS A 114 9.04 10.85 -15.98
C LYS A 114 9.43 10.85 -14.51
N LYS A 115 10.73 10.92 -14.25
CA LYS A 115 11.23 10.99 -12.89
C LYS A 115 10.59 12.15 -12.16
N GLY A 116 10.04 11.89 -10.99
CA GLY A 116 9.38 12.89 -10.17
C GLY A 116 7.90 13.09 -10.45
N GLU A 117 7.36 12.45 -11.49
CA GLU A 117 5.92 12.50 -11.75
C GLU A 117 5.22 11.33 -11.07
N CYS A 118 4.01 11.58 -10.57
CA CYS A 118 3.22 10.54 -9.91
C CYS A 118 1.75 10.86 -9.95
N ILE A 119 0.94 9.85 -9.63
CA ILE A 119 -0.46 10.03 -9.30
C ILE A 119 -0.56 10.00 -7.79
N LEU A 120 -1.21 11.00 -7.21
CA LEU A 120 -1.54 10.98 -5.79
C LEU A 120 -3.02 10.68 -5.65
N LYS A 121 -3.32 9.57 -4.99
CA LYS A 121 -4.69 9.21 -4.65
C LYS A 121 -4.90 9.37 -3.16
N ILE A 122 -5.96 10.07 -2.81
CA ILE A 122 -6.36 10.27 -1.41
C ILE A 122 -7.73 9.64 -1.25
N ILE A 123 -7.80 8.60 -0.44
CA ILE A 123 -9.04 7.87 -0.21
C ILE A 123 -9.64 8.35 1.09
N LYS A 124 -10.80 8.97 0.99
CA LYS A 124 -11.54 9.41 2.18
C LYS A 124 -12.31 8.26 2.76
N LYS A 125 -12.28 8.15 4.06
CA LYS A 125 -13.05 7.15 4.80
C LYS A 125 -14.13 7.79 5.63
#